data_04f733d2f87d09ca5a340efe57992c66
#
_entry.id   04f733d2f87d09ca5a340efe57992c66
#
_cell.length_a   1.000
_cell.length_b   1.000
_cell.length_c   1.000
_cell.angle_alpha   90.00
_cell.angle_beta   90.00
_cell.angle_gamma   90.00
#
_symmetry.space_group_name_H-M   'P 1'
#
loop_
_entity.id
_entity.type
_entity.pdbx_description
1 polymer ?
#
loop_
_entity_poly.entity_id
_entity_poly.type
_entity_poly.pdbx_seq_one_letter_code
_entity_poly.pdbx_strand_id
1 'polypeptide(L)' 'MTSPSLDIFNEDVGGNPVWVDAVGDLENARRRLCQLALAFPGEYFVFDQRTRQILVRLGSEPNDWT' A
#
# COMPACT_ATOMS: atom_id res chain seq x y z
N MET A 1 -9.75 -0.10 22.36
CA MET A 1 -9.28 -0.80 21.28
C MET A 1 -9.22 0.02 20.04
N THR A 2 -8.20 -0.09 19.31
CA THR A 2 -7.99 0.75 18.16
C THR A 2 -8.31 0.01 16.93
N SER A 3 -9.09 0.60 16.07
CA SER A 3 -9.38 0.01 14.77
C SER A 3 -8.24 0.28 13.84
N PRO A 4 -8.01 -0.58 12.87
CA PRO A 4 -7.02 -0.28 11.85
C PRO A 4 -7.40 1.00 11.12
N SER A 5 -6.46 1.87 10.95
CA SER A 5 -6.72 3.13 10.28
C SER A 5 -5.97 3.27 8.96
N LEU A 6 -5.12 2.32 8.62
CA LEU A 6 -4.37 2.35 7.37
C LEU A 6 -4.84 1.23 6.48
N ASP A 7 -5.09 1.55 5.22
CA ASP A 7 -5.50 0.56 4.24
C ASP A 7 -4.39 0.35 3.24
N ILE A 8 -4.19 -0.88 2.83
CA ILE A 8 -3.23 -1.21 1.80
C ILE A 8 -4.00 -1.51 0.53
N PHE A 9 -3.63 -0.84 -0.54
CA PHE A 9 -4.25 -1.05 -1.84
C PHE A 9 -3.22 -1.49 -2.85
N ASN A 10 -3.67 -2.28 -3.80
CA ASN A 10 -2.88 -2.67 -4.97
C ASN A 10 -3.52 -1.99 -6.17
N GLU A 11 -2.73 -1.44 -7.07
CA GLU A 11 -3.28 -0.86 -8.28
C GLU A 11 -3.20 -1.89 -9.38
N ASP A 12 -4.33 -2.15 -10.05
CA ASP A 12 -4.36 -3.14 -11.11
C ASP A 12 -3.80 -2.51 -12.39
N VAL A 13 -3.83 -3.26 -13.48
CA VAL A 13 -3.22 -2.79 -14.71
C VAL A 13 -3.88 -1.54 -15.26
N GLY A 14 -5.11 -1.29 -14.88
CA GLY A 14 -5.80 -0.09 -15.30
C GLY A 14 -5.59 1.07 -14.35
N GLY A 15 -4.80 0.88 -13.29
CA GLY A 15 -4.60 1.94 -12.31
C GLY A 15 -5.69 2.03 -11.28
N ASN A 16 -6.58 1.05 -11.22
CA ASN A 16 -7.67 1.10 -10.26
C ASN A 16 -7.23 0.49 -8.94
N PRO A 17 -7.54 1.16 -7.84
CA PRO A 17 -7.13 0.62 -6.55
C PRO A 17 -7.99 -0.57 -6.13
N VAL A 18 -7.34 -1.59 -5.62
CA VAL A 18 -8.01 -2.78 -5.11
C VAL A 18 -7.58 -2.95 -3.67
N TRP A 19 -8.52 -2.99 -2.75
CA TRP A 19 -8.20 -3.13 -1.34
C TRP A 19 -7.59 -4.49 -1.05
N VAL A 20 -6.52 -4.50 -0.27
CA VAL A 20 -5.83 -5.72 0.05
C VAL A 20 -5.92 -6.06 1.53
N ASP A 21 -5.62 -5.09 2.39
CA ASP A 21 -5.53 -5.37 3.79
C ASP A 21 -5.65 -4.08 4.59
N ALA A 22 -5.81 -4.21 5.89
CA ALA A 22 -5.85 -3.06 6.77
C ALA A 22 -4.90 -3.32 7.93
N VAL A 23 -4.17 -2.30 8.35
CA VAL A 23 -3.21 -2.43 9.43
C VAL A 23 -3.33 -1.24 10.37
N GLY A 24 -2.76 -1.39 11.55
CA GLY A 24 -2.92 -0.38 12.58
C GLY A 24 -1.87 0.71 12.58
N ASP A 25 -0.70 0.46 12.02
CA ASP A 25 0.34 1.48 12.05
C ASP A 25 1.23 1.35 10.82
N LEU A 26 2.08 2.36 10.63
CA LEU A 26 2.88 2.45 9.42
C LEU A 26 3.97 1.39 9.36
N GLU A 27 4.52 1.03 10.49
CA GLU A 27 5.57 0.02 10.49
C GLU A 27 5.03 -1.32 10.02
N ASN A 28 3.87 -1.71 10.50
CA ASN A 28 3.24 -2.93 10.04
C ASN A 28 2.82 -2.82 8.58
N ALA A 29 2.41 -1.63 8.15
CA ALA A 29 2.04 -1.44 6.76
C ALA A 29 3.24 -1.65 5.85
N ARG A 30 4.40 -1.12 6.21
CA ARG A 30 5.59 -1.30 5.40
C ARG A 30 6.01 -2.75 5.33
N ARG A 31 5.93 -3.46 6.46
CA ARG A 31 6.28 -4.86 6.49
C ARG A 31 5.35 -5.66 5.59
N ARG A 32 4.06 -5.35 5.67
CA ARG A 32 3.09 -6.04 4.87
C ARG A 32 3.29 -5.74 3.38
N LEU A 33 3.62 -4.52 3.04
CA LEU A 33 3.90 -4.16 1.65
C LEU A 33 5.06 -4.98 1.10
N CYS A 34 6.12 -5.13 1.87
CA CYS A 34 7.26 -5.91 1.42
C CYS A 34 6.86 -7.36 1.17
N GLN A 35 6.06 -7.93 2.07
CA GLN A 35 5.62 -9.30 1.89
C GLN A 35 4.77 -9.44 0.64
N LEU A 36 3.86 -8.49 0.43
CA LEU A 36 2.98 -8.54 -0.72
C LEU A 36 3.76 -8.38 -2.02
N ALA A 37 4.70 -7.46 -2.04
CA ALA A 37 5.46 -7.20 -3.25
C ALA A 37 6.33 -8.39 -3.64
N LEU A 38 6.81 -9.14 -2.64
CA LEU A 38 7.59 -10.31 -2.94
C LEU A 38 6.72 -11.45 -3.47
N ALA A 39 5.54 -11.60 -2.93
CA ALA A 39 4.64 -12.67 -3.35
C ALA A 39 3.91 -12.32 -4.63
N PHE A 40 3.49 -11.07 -4.75
CA PHE A 40 2.70 -10.63 -5.88
C PHE A 40 3.23 -9.29 -6.34
N PRO A 41 4.22 -9.26 -7.22
CA PRO A 41 4.81 -8.00 -7.69
C PRO A 41 3.75 -7.10 -8.31
N GLY A 42 3.83 -5.84 -8.02
CA GLY A 42 2.88 -4.89 -8.54
C GLY A 42 3.03 -3.57 -7.83
N GLU A 43 2.05 -2.71 -7.98
CA GLU A 43 2.07 -1.40 -7.35
C GLU A 43 1.13 -1.38 -6.18
N TYR A 44 1.61 -0.87 -5.07
CA TYR A 44 0.84 -0.83 -3.85
C TYR A 44 0.95 0.54 -3.22
N PHE A 45 -0.02 0.90 -2.39
CA PHE A 45 0.11 2.12 -1.60
C PHE A 45 -0.64 1.94 -0.29
N VAL A 46 -0.27 2.76 0.69
CA VAL A 46 -0.90 2.77 1.99
C VAL A 46 -1.69 4.07 2.11
N PHE A 47 -2.95 3.96 2.43
CA PHE A 47 -3.84 5.11 2.54
C PHE A 47 -4.28 5.27 3.99
N ASP A 48 -4.17 6.50 4.49
CA ASP A 48 -4.58 6.79 5.86
C ASP A 48 -6.03 7.27 5.84
N GLN A 49 -6.90 6.50 6.44
CA GLN A 49 -8.32 6.83 6.44
C GLN A 49 -8.62 8.10 7.20
N ARG A 50 -7.83 8.41 8.21
CA ARG A 50 -8.12 9.58 9.03
C ARG A 50 -7.77 10.87 8.33
N THR A 51 -6.64 10.92 7.65
CA THR A 51 -6.21 12.12 6.97
C THR A 51 -6.56 12.08 5.49
N ARG A 52 -6.91 10.89 4.99
CA ARG A 52 -7.23 10.68 3.58
C ARG A 52 -6.04 10.99 2.70
N GLN A 53 -4.86 10.60 3.16
CA GLN A 53 -3.64 10.81 2.42
C GLN A 53 -2.93 9.50 2.16
N ILE A 54 -2.21 9.44 1.06
CA ILE A 54 -1.38 8.28 0.76
C ILE A 54 -0.05 8.51 1.46
N LEU A 55 0.32 7.59 2.32
CA LEU A 55 1.53 7.73 3.11
C LEU A 55 2.74 7.11 2.45
N VAL A 56 2.56 6.00 1.74
CA VAL A 56 3.67 5.27 1.16
C VAL A 56 3.21 4.69 -0.17
N ARG A 57 4.08 4.73 -1.16
CA ARG A 57 3.83 4.04 -2.41
C ARG A 57 5.01 3.13 -2.67
N LEU A 58 4.71 1.93 -3.17
CA LEU A 58 5.74 0.97 -3.53
C LEU A 58 5.41 0.44 -4.91
N GLY A 59 6.26 0.71 -5.88
CA GLY A 59 6.04 0.23 -7.23
C GLY A 59 7.05 -0.79 -7.62
N SER A 60 6.67 -1.67 -8.50
CA SER A 60 7.59 -2.67 -8.98
C SER A 60 8.37 -2.16 -10.16
N GLU A 61 7.96 -1.02 -10.83
CA GLU A 61 8.66 -0.59 -11.93
C GLU A 61 9.65 0.41 -11.60
N PRO A 62 10.73 0.43 -12.23
CA PRO A 62 11.77 1.31 -11.99
C PRO A 62 11.32 2.67 -12.27
N ASN A 63 11.64 3.51 -11.56
CA ASN A 63 11.25 4.72 -11.73
C ASN A 63 12.02 5.37 -12.55
N ASP A 64 11.93 5.79 -13.27
CA ASP A 64 12.64 6.36 -14.12
C ASP A 64 12.66 7.65 -14.14
N TRP A 65 12.55 8.23 -13.46
CA TRP A 65 12.54 9.50 -13.49
C TRP A 65 13.74 9.90 -13.70
N THR A 66 14.24 9.38 -14.04
CA THR A 66 15.31 9.82 -14.33
C THR A 66 15.33 10.59 -14.84
#